data_0ee779bce3a566a82d1e73b77b73091f
#
_entry.id   0ee779bce3a566a82d1e73b77b73091f
#
_cell.length_a   1.000
_cell.length_b   1.000
_cell.length_c   1.000
_cell.angle_alpha   90.00
_cell.angle_beta   90.00
_cell.angle_gamma   90.00
#
_symmetry.space_group_name_H-M   'P 1'
#
loop_
_entity.id
_entity.type
_entity.pdbx_description
1 polymer ?
#
loop_
_entity_poly.entity_id
_entity_poly.type
_entity_poly.pdbx_seq_one_letter_code
_entity_poly.pdbx_strand_id
1 'polypeptide(L)'
;MLKARDGKIFDSEAFLKHRYAMPTFSNGKIILKDKTTYTGKFNVDNCSQTLRMIGEKGDTLTVASEGLVVSMSAGGYLFYKIKNRYIQILDTDGETSLGLAKQVTFGRKALTGAFGMSDDVAMMDNVVSTEDNFYYQIEKGLWSGSVPFNYREIVYIVSKGRLYSFTNSTLKKFFPDKYADIEKYIKEQKLDISKREDASLLYKFVIR
;
A
#
# COMPACT_ATOMS: atom_id res chain seq x y z
N MET A 1 0.44 8.30 17.17
CA MET A 1 1.79 7.96 17.67
C MET A 1 1.94 6.46 17.74
N LEU A 2 3.09 5.93 17.31
CA LEU A 2 3.51 4.57 17.62
C LEU A 2 4.32 4.62 18.92
N LYS A 3 4.05 3.72 19.86
CA LYS A 3 4.83 3.53 21.10
C LYS A 3 5.36 2.10 21.14
N ALA A 4 6.65 1.95 21.40
CA ALA A 4 7.31 0.65 21.46
C ALA A 4 8.31 0.57 22.61
N ARG A 5 8.47 -0.64 23.17
CA ARG A 5 9.49 -0.99 24.16
C ARG A 5 9.90 -2.45 23.97
N ASP A 6 11.19 -2.70 23.87
CA ASP A 6 11.77 -4.05 23.79
C ASP A 6 11.09 -4.95 22.73
N GLY A 7 10.88 -4.40 21.52
CA GLY A 7 10.23 -5.09 20.40
C GLY A 7 8.71 -5.20 20.50
N LYS A 8 8.09 -4.70 21.55
CA LYS A 8 6.63 -4.74 21.74
C LYS A 8 6.02 -3.37 21.49
N ILE A 9 4.99 -3.35 20.64
CA ILE A 9 4.16 -2.17 20.41
C ILE A 9 3.03 -2.15 21.43
N PHE A 10 2.84 -1.03 22.10
CA PHE A 10 1.84 -0.86 23.15
C PHE A 10 1.13 0.49 23.01
N ASP A 11 -0.08 0.62 23.58
CA ASP A 11 -0.88 1.86 23.62
C ASP A 11 -0.84 2.64 22.29
N SER A 12 -1.04 1.91 21.19
CA SER A 12 -0.89 2.42 19.81
C SER A 12 -2.04 1.99 18.90
N GLU A 13 -3.28 1.97 19.41
CA GLU A 13 -4.47 1.50 18.68
C GLU A 13 -4.62 2.17 17.31
N ALA A 14 -4.45 3.50 17.25
CA ALA A 14 -4.51 4.26 16.01
C ALA A 14 -3.45 3.83 14.98
N PHE A 15 -2.30 3.32 15.41
CA PHE A 15 -1.28 2.75 14.54
C PHE A 15 -1.66 1.33 14.13
N LEU A 16 -2.07 0.49 15.08
CA LEU A 16 -2.31 -0.94 14.84
C LEU A 16 -3.38 -1.20 13.78
N LYS A 17 -4.42 -0.36 13.71
CA LYS A 17 -5.44 -0.44 12.64
C LYS A 17 -4.92 -0.15 11.23
N HIS A 18 -3.76 0.51 11.11
CA HIS A 18 -3.13 0.83 9.83
C HIS A 18 -1.90 -0.02 9.53
N ARG A 19 -1.43 -0.80 10.50
CA ARG A 19 -0.25 -1.64 10.36
C ARG A 19 -0.38 -2.63 9.22
N TYR A 20 -1.52 -3.27 9.10
CA TYR A 20 -1.76 -4.27 8.07
C TYR A 20 -2.76 -3.79 7.02
N ALA A 21 -2.61 -4.31 5.80
CA ALA A 21 -3.46 -3.95 4.68
C ALA A 21 -4.88 -4.52 4.80
N MET A 22 -5.03 -5.69 5.44
CA MET A 22 -6.31 -6.35 5.72
C MET A 22 -6.60 -6.32 7.23
N PRO A 23 -7.88 -6.35 7.64
CA PRO A 23 -8.26 -6.33 9.05
C PRO A 23 -7.67 -7.49 9.85
N THR A 24 -7.56 -8.66 9.24
CA THR A 24 -7.04 -9.89 9.87
C THR A 24 -6.16 -10.67 8.91
N PHE A 25 -5.31 -11.54 9.46
CA PHE A 25 -4.63 -12.58 8.69
C PHE A 25 -5.67 -13.59 8.18
N SER A 26 -5.70 -13.80 6.89
CA SER A 26 -6.71 -14.62 6.23
C SER A 26 -6.10 -15.75 5.43
N ASN A 27 -6.80 -16.88 5.35
CA ASN A 27 -6.41 -17.98 4.50
C ASN A 27 -6.33 -17.52 3.04
N GLY A 28 -5.28 -17.96 2.36
CA GLY A 28 -5.03 -17.55 1.00
C GLY A 28 -3.84 -18.28 0.38
N LYS A 29 -3.40 -17.75 -0.74
CA LYS A 29 -2.26 -18.27 -1.50
C LYS A 29 -1.36 -17.13 -2.00
N ILE A 30 -0.08 -17.43 -2.10
CA ILE A 30 0.92 -16.61 -2.79
C ILE A 30 1.38 -17.32 -4.05
N ILE A 31 1.71 -16.57 -5.08
CA ILE A 31 2.27 -17.05 -6.34
C ILE A 31 3.65 -16.42 -6.51
N LEU A 32 4.66 -17.26 -6.74
CA LEU A 32 6.03 -16.83 -7.01
C LEU A 32 6.28 -16.66 -8.52
N LYS A 33 7.44 -16.08 -8.86
CA LYS A 33 7.87 -15.85 -10.26
C LYS A 33 8.01 -17.13 -11.06
N ASP A 34 8.39 -18.23 -10.41
CA ASP A 34 8.48 -19.58 -11.00
C ASP A 34 7.14 -20.30 -11.09
N LYS A 35 6.04 -19.61 -10.77
CA LYS A 35 4.66 -20.11 -10.67
C LYS A 35 4.40 -21.06 -9.50
N THR A 36 5.38 -21.31 -8.63
CA THR A 36 5.16 -22.05 -7.39
C THR A 36 4.11 -21.34 -6.54
N THR A 37 3.24 -22.12 -5.90
CA THR A 37 2.16 -21.61 -5.07
C THR A 37 2.30 -22.15 -3.64
N TYR A 38 2.17 -21.26 -2.65
CA TYR A 38 2.11 -21.61 -1.24
C TYR A 38 0.79 -21.15 -0.64
N THR A 39 0.24 -21.95 0.26
CA THR A 39 -0.99 -21.63 1.01
C THR A 39 -0.67 -21.35 2.47
N GLY A 40 -1.48 -20.51 3.09
CA GLY A 40 -1.29 -20.14 4.50
C GLY A 40 -2.23 -19.01 4.92
N LYS A 41 -2.00 -18.46 6.11
CA LYS A 41 -2.68 -17.24 6.56
C LYS A 41 -1.74 -16.05 6.35
N PHE A 42 -2.16 -15.12 5.50
CA PHE A 42 -1.33 -14.00 5.05
C PHE A 42 -1.94 -12.64 5.38
N ASN A 43 -1.08 -11.64 5.45
CA ASN A 43 -1.41 -10.21 5.41
C ASN A 43 -0.20 -9.42 4.87
N VAL A 44 -0.43 -8.19 4.43
CA VAL A 44 0.64 -7.27 4.01
C VAL A 44 0.90 -6.28 5.12
N ASP A 45 2.17 -6.12 5.51
CA ASP A 45 2.60 -5.10 6.46
C ASP A 45 2.82 -3.77 5.72
N ASN A 46 2.02 -2.76 6.04
CA ASN A 46 2.06 -1.45 5.40
C ASN A 46 3.29 -0.61 5.78
N CYS A 47 4.01 -1.01 6.84
CA CYS A 47 5.20 -0.30 7.30
C CYS A 47 6.45 -0.75 6.53
N SER A 48 6.65 -2.06 6.44
CA SER A 48 7.81 -2.66 5.76
C SER A 48 7.55 -3.01 4.30
N GLN A 49 6.29 -2.94 3.84
CA GLN A 49 5.88 -3.41 2.51
C GLN A 49 6.31 -4.86 2.26
N THR A 50 6.17 -5.70 3.29
CA THR A 50 6.48 -7.13 3.25
C THR A 50 5.24 -7.98 3.48
N LEU A 51 5.27 -9.19 2.94
CA LEU A 51 4.24 -10.18 3.17
C LEU A 51 4.52 -10.92 4.48
N ARG A 52 3.54 -10.91 5.36
CA ARG A 52 3.57 -11.61 6.64
C ARG A 52 2.69 -12.83 6.60
N MET A 53 3.07 -13.86 7.32
CA MET A 53 2.31 -15.09 7.49
C MET A 53 2.23 -15.50 8.96
N ILE A 54 1.21 -16.27 9.31
CA ILE A 54 1.14 -16.92 10.61
C ILE A 54 1.85 -18.25 10.54
N GLY A 55 2.87 -18.44 11.36
CA GLY A 55 3.63 -19.67 11.51
C GLY A 55 2.86 -20.74 12.29
N GLU A 56 3.41 -21.95 12.34
CA GLU A 56 2.80 -23.09 13.05
C GLU A 56 2.61 -22.84 14.55
N LYS A 57 3.47 -22.04 15.16
CA LYS A 57 3.39 -21.66 16.58
C LYS A 57 2.47 -20.46 16.84
N GLY A 58 1.76 -19.96 15.81
CA GLY A 58 0.90 -18.79 15.89
C GLY A 58 1.65 -17.45 15.86
N ASP A 59 2.94 -17.46 15.67
CA ASP A 59 3.78 -16.27 15.53
C ASP A 59 3.66 -15.65 14.13
N THR A 60 3.97 -14.36 14.04
CA THR A 60 3.96 -13.63 12.76
C THR A 60 5.36 -13.65 12.16
N LEU A 61 5.48 -14.25 10.99
CA LEU A 61 6.73 -14.40 10.24
C LEU A 61 6.70 -13.56 8.96
N THR A 62 7.87 -13.14 8.49
CA THR A 62 8.05 -12.61 7.13
C THR A 62 8.24 -13.79 6.17
N VAL A 63 7.60 -13.72 5.00
CA VAL A 63 7.79 -14.75 3.97
C VAL A 63 9.23 -14.72 3.45
N ALA A 64 9.95 -15.82 3.56
CA ALA A 64 11.38 -15.88 3.22
C ALA A 64 11.67 -15.55 1.75
N SER A 65 10.78 -15.95 0.83
CA SER A 65 10.92 -15.72 -0.61
C SER A 65 10.30 -14.41 -1.09
N GLU A 66 10.28 -13.37 -0.24
CA GLU A 66 9.63 -12.08 -0.47
C GLU A 66 9.97 -11.46 -1.84
N GLY A 67 11.24 -11.51 -2.26
CA GLY A 67 11.71 -10.99 -3.55
C GLY A 67 11.18 -11.75 -4.78
N LEU A 68 10.63 -12.94 -4.60
CA LEU A 68 10.08 -13.79 -5.65
C LEU A 68 8.56 -13.73 -5.73
N VAL A 69 7.88 -13.13 -4.76
CA VAL A 69 6.41 -13.01 -4.76
C VAL A 69 5.94 -12.16 -5.93
N VAL A 70 4.96 -12.67 -6.68
CA VAL A 70 4.26 -11.94 -7.77
C VAL A 70 2.92 -11.44 -7.28
N SER A 71 2.15 -12.30 -6.62
CA SER A 71 0.81 -11.97 -6.14
C SER A 71 0.46 -12.72 -4.87
N MET A 72 -0.48 -12.18 -4.13
CA MET A 72 -1.12 -12.79 -2.97
C MET A 72 -2.62 -12.58 -3.05
N SER A 73 -3.38 -13.65 -2.82
CA SER A 73 -4.82 -13.58 -2.62
C SER A 73 -5.19 -14.19 -1.28
N ALA A 74 -5.92 -13.45 -0.43
CA ALA A 74 -6.36 -13.91 0.87
C ALA A 74 -7.60 -13.13 1.33
N GLY A 75 -8.58 -13.81 1.94
CA GLY A 75 -9.76 -13.17 2.52
C GLY A 75 -10.58 -12.31 1.54
N GLY A 76 -10.60 -12.65 0.25
CA GLY A 76 -11.27 -11.87 -0.79
C GLY A 76 -10.45 -10.69 -1.35
N TYR A 77 -9.25 -10.47 -0.84
CA TYR A 77 -8.34 -9.45 -1.33
C TYR A 77 -7.34 -10.05 -2.34
N LEU A 78 -7.01 -9.28 -3.37
CA LEU A 78 -5.96 -9.60 -4.34
C LEU A 78 -4.90 -8.50 -4.31
N PHE A 79 -3.63 -8.89 -4.16
CA PHE A 79 -2.49 -8.00 -4.20
C PHE A 79 -1.50 -8.45 -5.26
N TYR A 80 -0.99 -7.49 -6.03
CA TYR A 80 0.20 -7.69 -6.86
C TYR A 80 1.39 -7.00 -6.24
N LYS A 81 2.55 -7.66 -6.29
CA LYS A 81 3.83 -7.03 -5.94
C LYS A 81 4.41 -6.35 -7.17
N ILE A 82 4.39 -5.03 -7.16
CA ILE A 82 4.92 -4.21 -8.26
C ILE A 82 6.09 -3.39 -7.69
N LYS A 83 7.30 -3.66 -8.21
CA LYS A 83 8.54 -3.19 -7.60
C LYS A 83 8.61 -3.66 -6.14
N ASN A 84 8.71 -2.72 -5.20
CA ASN A 84 8.83 -3.01 -3.77
C ASN A 84 7.53 -2.72 -3.00
N ARG A 85 6.36 -2.74 -3.66
CA ARG A 85 5.07 -2.43 -3.02
C ARG A 85 4.04 -3.48 -3.33
N TYR A 86 3.18 -3.74 -2.34
CA TYR A 86 1.96 -4.51 -2.54
C TYR A 86 0.82 -3.59 -2.92
N ILE A 87 0.23 -3.83 -4.07
CA ILE A 87 -0.89 -3.06 -4.62
C ILE A 87 -2.14 -3.93 -4.55
N GLN A 88 -3.08 -3.53 -3.72
CA GLN A 88 -4.41 -4.15 -3.69
C GLN A 88 -5.14 -3.82 -4.98
N ILE A 89 -5.65 -4.81 -5.67
CA ILE A 89 -6.51 -4.61 -6.84
C ILE A 89 -7.95 -4.44 -6.35
N LEU A 90 -8.53 -3.30 -6.67
CA LEU A 90 -9.91 -2.95 -6.30
C LEU A 90 -10.90 -3.32 -7.39
N ASP A 91 -10.50 -3.13 -8.66
CA ASP A 91 -11.32 -3.44 -9.83
C ASP A 91 -10.44 -3.60 -11.08
N THR A 92 -10.96 -4.21 -12.16
CA THR A 92 -10.22 -4.45 -13.41
C THR A 92 -11.16 -4.57 -14.59
N ASP A 93 -10.70 -4.10 -15.77
CA ASP A 93 -11.33 -4.33 -17.07
C ASP A 93 -10.59 -5.39 -17.92
N GLY A 94 -9.53 -5.99 -17.37
CA GLY A 94 -8.64 -6.93 -18.04
C GLY A 94 -7.39 -6.31 -18.66
N GLU A 95 -7.42 -5.06 -19.09
CA GLU A 95 -6.26 -4.33 -19.64
C GLU A 95 -5.63 -3.41 -18.61
N THR A 96 -6.48 -2.76 -17.82
CA THR A 96 -6.10 -1.91 -16.71
C THR A 96 -6.72 -2.42 -15.41
N SER A 97 -6.19 -1.98 -14.29
CA SER A 97 -6.79 -2.24 -12.98
C SER A 97 -6.69 -1.00 -12.11
N LEU A 98 -7.69 -0.80 -11.27
CA LEU A 98 -7.62 0.17 -10.18
C LEU A 98 -6.84 -0.46 -9.03
N GLY A 99 -5.70 0.11 -8.69
CA GLY A 99 -4.82 -0.34 -7.61
C GLY A 99 -4.79 0.61 -6.43
N LEU A 100 -4.67 0.07 -5.24
CA LEU A 100 -4.52 0.81 -4.00
C LEU A 100 -3.24 0.39 -3.29
N ALA A 101 -2.33 1.34 -3.05
CA ALA A 101 -1.21 1.17 -2.14
C ALA A 101 -1.57 1.76 -0.78
N LYS A 102 -1.31 1.01 0.29
CA LYS A 102 -1.39 1.48 1.67
C LYS A 102 0.02 1.56 2.24
N GLN A 103 0.35 2.67 2.87
CA GLN A 103 1.69 2.90 3.38
C GLN A 103 1.65 3.61 4.73
N VAL A 104 2.48 3.14 5.65
CA VAL A 104 2.80 3.83 6.91
C VAL A 104 4.25 4.30 6.84
N THR A 105 4.46 5.56 7.14
CA THR A 105 5.80 6.17 7.26
C THR A 105 5.99 6.75 8.65
N PHE A 106 7.24 6.81 9.12
CA PHE A 106 7.59 7.30 10.44
C PHE A 106 8.44 8.56 10.32
N GLY A 107 8.35 9.45 11.30
CA GLY A 107 9.13 10.67 11.37
C GLY A 107 8.30 11.92 11.60
N ARG A 108 8.97 13.02 11.87
CA ARG A 108 8.32 14.34 11.96
C ARG A 108 7.87 14.75 10.56
N LYS A 109 6.67 15.36 10.44
CA LYS A 109 6.35 16.17 9.26
C LYS A 109 7.52 17.12 9.05
N ALA A 110 8.07 17.17 7.85
CA ALA A 110 9.00 18.22 7.50
C ALA A 110 8.37 19.55 7.89
N LEU A 111 9.02 20.29 8.77
CA LEU A 111 8.61 21.66 9.03
C LEU A 111 8.80 22.38 7.70
N THR A 112 7.74 22.94 7.16
CA THR A 112 7.81 23.86 6.03
C THR A 112 8.87 24.90 6.37
N GLY A 113 9.97 24.88 5.61
CA GLY A 113 11.01 25.88 5.78
C GLY A 113 10.41 27.27 5.59
N ALA A 114 11.04 28.30 6.15
CA ALA A 114 10.58 29.70 6.17
C ALA A 114 10.26 30.29 4.78
N PHE A 115 10.53 29.57 3.69
CA PHE A 115 10.29 29.97 2.30
C PHE A 115 9.27 29.07 1.57
N GLY A 116 8.48 28.24 2.26
CA GLY A 116 7.42 27.46 1.62
C GLY A 116 7.88 26.32 0.70
N MET A 117 9.16 26.05 0.64
CA MET A 117 9.67 24.87 -0.05
C MET A 117 9.53 23.66 0.86
N SER A 118 8.62 22.74 0.51
CA SER A 118 8.53 21.46 1.20
C SER A 118 9.62 20.53 0.64
N ASP A 119 10.50 20.05 1.51
CA ASP A 119 11.42 18.94 1.21
C ASP A 119 10.68 17.60 1.05
N ASP A 120 9.45 17.63 0.57
CA ASP A 120 8.59 16.46 0.37
C ASP A 120 9.12 15.46 -0.69
N VAL A 121 10.14 15.84 -1.45
CA VAL A 121 10.69 15.00 -2.52
C VAL A 121 11.68 13.95 -2.01
N ALA A 122 12.36 14.21 -0.90
CA ALA A 122 13.42 13.33 -0.40
C ALA A 122 12.92 12.10 0.38
N MET A 123 11.65 12.07 0.81
CA MET A 123 11.10 10.94 1.58
C MET A 123 10.38 9.87 0.75
N MET A 124 10.21 10.08 -0.56
CA MET A 124 9.34 9.19 -1.36
C MET A 124 10.04 7.98 -1.97
N ASP A 125 11.35 7.94 -2.05
CA ASP A 125 12.07 6.85 -2.74
C ASP A 125 12.97 5.98 -1.86
N ASN A 126 13.10 6.26 -0.59
CA ASN A 126 13.82 5.37 0.32
C ASN A 126 12.94 4.18 0.71
N VAL A 127 12.85 3.23 -0.19
CA VAL A 127 12.77 1.83 0.21
C VAL A 127 14.15 1.48 0.74
N VAL A 128 14.30 1.82 1.95
CA VAL A 128 15.45 1.68 2.79
C VAL A 128 15.90 0.22 2.79
N SER A 129 17.18 -0.01 2.69
CA SER A 129 17.78 -1.28 3.08
C SER A 129 17.17 -1.72 4.41
N THR A 130 16.93 -3.01 4.59
CA THR A 130 16.25 -3.56 5.76
C THR A 130 16.93 -3.17 7.08
N GLU A 131 18.18 -2.76 7.06
CA GLU A 131 18.99 -2.41 8.23
C GLU A 131 18.74 -0.99 8.74
N ASP A 132 18.39 -0.04 7.86
CA ASP A 132 18.12 1.36 8.23
C ASP A 132 16.63 1.62 8.47
N ASN A 133 15.77 0.62 8.30
CA ASN A 133 14.34 0.79 8.51
C ASN A 133 14.05 0.91 10.00
N PHE A 134 13.66 2.09 10.43
CA PHE A 134 13.26 2.40 11.80
C PHE A 134 12.23 1.39 12.36
N TYR A 135 11.30 0.95 11.53
CA TYR A 135 10.31 -0.05 11.93
C TYR A 135 10.93 -1.42 12.19
N TYR A 136 11.94 -1.82 11.42
CA TYR A 136 12.71 -3.03 11.68
C TYR A 136 13.43 -2.98 13.03
N GLN A 137 14.01 -1.83 13.38
CA GLN A 137 14.65 -1.65 14.68
C GLN A 137 13.65 -1.81 15.84
N ILE A 138 12.42 -1.30 15.68
CA ILE A 138 11.33 -1.51 16.66
C ILE A 138 11.01 -3.00 16.79
N GLU A 139 10.82 -3.72 15.68
CA GLU A 139 10.47 -5.14 15.71
C GLU A 139 11.57 -6.02 16.30
N LYS A 140 12.83 -5.62 16.18
CA LYS A 140 13.98 -6.31 16.75
C LYS A 140 14.28 -5.90 18.20
N GLY A 141 13.51 -5.00 18.78
CA GLY A 141 13.75 -4.52 20.15
C GLY A 141 14.97 -3.60 20.28
N LEU A 142 15.52 -3.13 19.17
CA LEU A 142 16.68 -2.25 19.14
C LEU A 142 16.31 -0.79 19.42
N TRP A 143 15.02 -0.48 19.42
CA TRP A 143 14.52 0.86 19.69
C TRP A 143 13.31 0.83 20.62
N SER A 144 13.28 1.76 21.56
CA SER A 144 12.17 2.01 22.48
C SER A 144 11.84 3.50 22.51
N GLY A 145 10.55 3.84 22.56
CA GLY A 145 10.12 5.23 22.62
C GLY A 145 8.76 5.48 21.97
N SER A 146 8.55 6.73 21.54
CA SER A 146 7.31 7.17 20.90
C SER A 146 7.64 7.98 19.64
N VAL A 147 7.03 7.63 18.49
CA VAL A 147 7.28 8.30 17.22
C VAL A 147 5.97 8.60 16.49
N PRO A 148 5.85 9.78 15.86
CA PRO A 148 4.72 10.06 14.98
C PRO A 148 4.78 9.15 13.75
N PHE A 149 3.63 8.77 13.24
CA PHE A 149 3.49 8.07 11.97
C PHE A 149 2.48 8.80 11.07
N ASN A 150 2.60 8.58 9.78
CA ASN A 150 1.66 9.03 8.77
C ASN A 150 1.17 7.81 7.99
N TYR A 151 -0.16 7.70 7.81
CA TYR A 151 -0.80 6.68 6.98
C TYR A 151 -1.31 7.34 5.71
N ARG A 152 -1.03 6.71 4.56
CA ARG A 152 -1.50 7.17 3.25
C ARG A 152 -2.10 6.02 2.46
N GLU A 153 -3.17 6.31 1.75
CA GLU A 153 -3.71 5.51 0.67
C GLU A 153 -3.42 6.22 -0.64
N ILE A 154 -2.86 5.51 -1.61
CA ILE A 154 -2.47 6.07 -2.91
C ILE A 154 -3.12 5.22 -3.98
N VAL A 155 -3.90 5.86 -4.85
CA VAL A 155 -4.63 5.20 -5.93
C VAL A 155 -3.81 5.24 -7.21
N TYR A 156 -3.81 4.12 -7.92
CA TYR A 156 -3.09 3.95 -9.19
C TYR A 156 -3.98 3.32 -10.27
N ILE A 157 -3.66 3.62 -11.53
CA ILE A 157 -3.95 2.73 -12.65
C ILE A 157 -2.78 1.76 -12.76
N VAL A 158 -3.08 0.47 -12.73
CA VAL A 158 -2.12 -0.61 -12.97
C VAL A 158 -2.31 -1.11 -14.39
N SER A 159 -1.25 -1.09 -15.20
CA SER A 159 -1.28 -1.63 -16.56
C SER A 159 0.06 -2.23 -16.91
N LYS A 160 0.08 -3.46 -17.43
CA LYS A 160 1.28 -4.19 -17.86
C LYS A 160 2.38 -4.21 -16.77
N GLY A 161 1.99 -4.41 -15.50
CA GLY A 161 2.91 -4.46 -14.35
C GLY A 161 3.52 -3.10 -13.97
N ARG A 162 2.97 -1.99 -14.43
CA ARG A 162 3.43 -0.63 -14.11
C ARG A 162 2.34 0.14 -13.36
N LEU A 163 2.81 1.06 -12.50
CA LEU A 163 1.95 1.95 -11.72
C LEU A 163 1.92 3.33 -12.37
N TYR A 164 0.72 3.86 -12.52
CA TYR A 164 0.45 5.23 -12.97
C TYR A 164 -0.44 5.90 -11.94
N SER A 165 -0.03 7.05 -11.39
CA SER A 165 -0.84 7.78 -10.41
C SER A 165 -2.23 8.07 -10.99
N PHE A 166 -3.28 7.90 -10.18
CA PHE A 166 -4.66 8.13 -10.60
C PHE A 166 -4.94 9.63 -10.69
N THR A 167 -4.67 10.22 -11.84
CA THR A 167 -4.77 11.65 -12.11
C THR A 167 -5.50 11.91 -13.43
N ASN A 168 -5.99 13.14 -13.64
CA ASN A 168 -6.66 13.52 -14.89
C ASN A 168 -5.77 13.26 -16.12
N SER A 169 -4.46 13.53 -16.05
CA SER A 169 -3.54 13.26 -17.16
C SER A 169 -3.41 11.77 -17.47
N THR A 170 -3.41 10.94 -16.44
CA THR A 170 -3.38 9.48 -16.58
C THR A 170 -4.70 8.95 -17.12
N LEU A 171 -5.83 9.45 -16.64
CA LEU A 171 -7.16 9.09 -17.16
C LEU A 171 -7.30 9.44 -18.65
N LYS A 172 -6.86 10.65 -19.04
CA LYS A 172 -6.82 11.04 -20.45
C LYS A 172 -5.94 10.13 -21.32
N LYS A 173 -4.82 9.66 -20.77
CA LYS A 173 -3.91 8.74 -21.47
C LYS A 173 -4.51 7.36 -21.70
N PHE A 174 -5.17 6.81 -20.70
CA PHE A 174 -5.70 5.43 -20.75
C PHE A 174 -7.10 5.36 -21.35
N PHE A 175 -7.88 6.43 -21.25
CA PHE A 175 -9.28 6.48 -21.70
C PHE A 175 -9.54 7.73 -22.55
N PRO A 176 -8.79 7.94 -23.65
CA PRO A 176 -8.88 9.18 -24.45
C PRO A 176 -10.27 9.42 -25.01
N ASP A 177 -10.95 8.37 -25.48
CA ASP A 177 -12.26 8.47 -26.11
C ASP A 177 -13.40 8.78 -25.13
N LYS A 178 -13.21 8.42 -23.84
CA LYS A 178 -14.17 8.67 -22.75
C LYS A 178 -13.81 9.90 -21.91
N TYR A 179 -12.69 10.58 -22.21
CA TYR A 179 -12.14 11.59 -21.29
C TYR A 179 -13.08 12.79 -21.06
N ALA A 180 -13.82 13.23 -22.07
CA ALA A 180 -14.79 14.31 -21.92
C ALA A 180 -15.93 13.93 -20.94
N ASP A 181 -16.41 12.70 -21.02
CA ASP A 181 -17.44 12.18 -20.11
C ASP A 181 -16.89 12.01 -18.69
N ILE A 182 -15.62 11.60 -18.56
CA ILE A 182 -14.91 11.51 -17.29
C ILE A 182 -14.85 12.87 -16.59
N GLU A 183 -14.41 13.93 -17.31
CA GLU A 183 -14.33 15.28 -16.74
C GLU A 183 -15.71 15.79 -16.30
N LYS A 184 -16.73 15.55 -17.13
CA LYS A 184 -18.11 15.91 -16.81
C LYS A 184 -18.57 15.19 -15.54
N TYR A 185 -18.37 13.87 -15.46
CA TYR A 185 -18.78 13.05 -14.33
C TYR A 185 -18.08 13.49 -13.03
N ILE A 186 -16.76 13.75 -13.06
CA ILE A 186 -16.01 14.27 -11.90
C ILE A 186 -16.65 15.56 -11.37
N LYS A 187 -16.99 16.50 -12.27
CA LYS A 187 -17.59 17.79 -11.91
C LYS A 187 -18.99 17.64 -11.34
N GLU A 188 -19.84 16.85 -11.99
CA GLU A 188 -21.24 16.64 -11.58
C GLU A 188 -21.32 15.93 -10.23
N GLN A 189 -20.49 14.92 -10.02
CA GLN A 189 -20.46 14.15 -8.77
C GLN A 189 -19.55 14.76 -7.70
N LYS A 190 -18.83 15.86 -8.01
CA LYS A 190 -17.86 16.54 -7.13
C LYS A 190 -16.82 15.58 -6.54
N LEU A 191 -16.28 14.68 -7.38
CA LEU A 191 -15.37 13.65 -6.94
C LEU A 191 -13.97 14.22 -6.63
N ASP A 192 -13.40 13.76 -5.52
CA ASP A 192 -11.98 13.92 -5.19
C ASP A 192 -11.25 12.61 -5.57
N ILE A 193 -10.72 12.54 -6.78
CA ILE A 193 -10.10 11.35 -7.33
C ILE A 193 -8.82 10.90 -6.60
N SER A 194 -8.33 11.67 -5.63
CA SER A 194 -7.27 11.25 -4.73
C SER A 194 -7.77 10.29 -3.64
N LYS A 195 -9.08 10.28 -3.37
CA LYS A 195 -9.71 9.39 -2.41
C LYS A 195 -10.10 8.05 -3.04
N ARG A 196 -9.89 6.98 -2.30
CA ARG A 196 -10.17 5.61 -2.77
C ARG A 196 -11.61 5.41 -3.24
N GLU A 197 -12.56 5.92 -2.45
CA GLU A 197 -14.00 5.76 -2.70
C GLU A 197 -14.40 6.41 -4.02
N ASP A 198 -13.99 7.67 -4.21
CA ASP A 198 -14.31 8.47 -5.40
C ASP A 198 -13.60 7.93 -6.64
N ALA A 199 -12.33 7.51 -6.49
CA ALA A 199 -11.58 6.85 -7.55
C ALA A 199 -12.22 5.52 -7.96
N SER A 200 -12.73 4.72 -7.00
CA SER A 200 -13.44 3.48 -7.29
C SER A 200 -14.76 3.73 -8.01
N LEU A 201 -15.50 4.77 -7.62
CA LEU A 201 -16.73 5.16 -8.29
C LEU A 201 -16.46 5.58 -9.74
N LEU A 202 -15.46 6.45 -9.93
CA LEU A 202 -15.06 6.91 -11.26
C LEU A 202 -14.54 5.76 -12.14
N TYR A 203 -13.70 4.88 -11.62
CA TYR A 203 -13.16 3.77 -12.39
C TYR A 203 -14.26 2.83 -12.88
N LYS A 204 -15.25 2.51 -12.04
CA LYS A 204 -16.44 1.74 -12.43
C LYS A 204 -17.27 2.41 -13.52
N PHE A 205 -17.36 3.74 -13.51
CA PHE A 205 -18.01 4.50 -14.58
C PHE A 205 -17.24 4.37 -15.89
N VAL A 206 -15.92 4.42 -15.85
CA VAL A 206 -15.06 4.40 -17.04
C VAL A 206 -15.04 3.03 -17.74
N ILE A 207 -15.03 1.93 -16.97
CA ILE A 207 -14.90 0.56 -17.52
C ILE A 207 -16.24 -0.05 -17.97
N ARG A 208 -17.34 0.64 -17.74
CA ARG A 208 -18.67 0.26 -18.28
C ARG A 208 -18.83 0.79 -19.71
#